data_1148d41c672b6f875931cd600ed8bc5b
#
_entry.id   1148d41c672b6f875931cd600ed8bc5b
#
_cell.length_a   1.000
_cell.length_b   1.000
_cell.length_c   1.000
_cell.angle_alpha   90.00
_cell.angle_beta   90.00
_cell.angle_gamma   90.00
#
_symmetry.space_group_name_H-M   'P 1'
#
loop_
_entity.id
_entity.type
_entity.pdbx_description
1 polymer ?
#
loop_
_entity_poly.entity_id
_entity_poly.type
_entity_poly.pdbx_seq_one_letter_code
_entity_poly.pdbx_strand_id
1 'polypeptide(L)'
;MKLLIIVLNKVECLDKLLTSFGKQRIPGATILDSKGMALELGEHDEMRFLGSLRLLMNPAHKENKTIFMVVPDEKVATVSAIVNEVTGGLDHPDTGILFTVPIDHVEGMKAQL
;
A
#
# COMPACT_ATOMS: atom_id res chain seq x y z
N MET A 1 8.84 -16.54 -5.62
CA MET A 1 8.83 -15.05 -5.60
C MET A 1 7.43 -14.52 -5.82
N LYS A 2 7.11 -13.46 -5.12
CA LYS A 2 5.83 -12.79 -5.23
C LYS A 2 6.04 -11.30 -5.50
N LEU A 3 5.15 -10.73 -6.29
CA LEU A 3 4.96 -9.28 -6.32
C LEU A 3 3.96 -8.96 -5.22
N LEU A 4 4.41 -8.25 -4.20
CA LEU A 4 3.56 -7.84 -3.10
C LEU A 4 3.20 -6.38 -3.29
N ILE A 5 1.91 -6.09 -3.24
CA ILE A 5 1.40 -4.74 -3.48
C ILE A 5 0.58 -4.31 -2.26
N ILE A 6 0.88 -3.11 -1.80
CA ILE A 6 0.12 -2.48 -0.72
C ILE A 6 -0.43 -1.17 -1.26
N VAL A 7 -1.74 -1.01 -1.22
CA VAL A 7 -2.34 0.31 -1.48
C VAL A 7 -2.68 0.88 -0.12
N LEU A 8 -1.85 1.83 0.33
CA LEU A 8 -1.91 2.37 1.68
C LEU A 8 -2.75 3.64 1.69
N ASN A 9 -3.93 3.58 2.31
CA ASN A 9 -4.77 4.76 2.51
C ASN A 9 -4.33 5.56 3.72
N LYS A 10 -3.86 4.87 4.74
CA LYS A 10 -3.39 5.49 5.99
C LYS A 10 -1.95 5.97 5.81
N VAL A 11 -1.80 7.02 4.97
CA VAL A 11 -0.49 7.46 4.47
C VAL A 11 0.44 7.96 5.57
N GLU A 12 -0.09 8.38 6.71
CA GLU A 12 0.72 8.80 7.86
C GLU A 12 1.56 7.67 8.44
N CYS A 13 1.23 6.43 8.10
CA CYS A 13 1.99 5.26 8.54
C CYS A 13 3.19 4.94 7.64
N LEU A 14 3.36 5.63 6.53
CA LEU A 14 4.36 5.26 5.52
C LEU A 14 5.77 5.22 6.08
N ASP A 15 6.22 6.27 6.76
CA ASP A 15 7.59 6.34 7.24
C ASP A 15 7.88 5.25 8.27
N LYS A 16 6.96 5.00 9.17
CA LYS A 16 7.10 3.94 10.16
C LYS A 16 7.12 2.57 9.51
N LEU A 17 6.31 2.40 8.48
CA LEU A 17 6.24 1.15 7.73
C LEU A 17 7.58 0.87 7.04
N LEU A 18 8.14 1.86 6.35
CA LEU A 18 9.42 1.70 5.66
C LEU A 18 10.56 1.43 6.65
N THR A 19 10.55 2.10 7.79
CA THR A 19 11.53 1.85 8.85
C THR A 19 11.45 0.41 9.35
N SER A 20 10.24 -0.08 9.56
CA SER A 20 10.03 -1.46 10.00
C SER A 20 10.48 -2.47 8.95
N PHE A 21 10.25 -2.18 7.68
CA PHE A 21 10.75 -3.03 6.60
C PHE A 21 12.28 -3.11 6.63
N GLY A 22 12.94 -1.98 6.81
CA GLY A 22 14.41 -1.94 6.89
C GLY A 22 14.93 -2.78 8.04
N LYS A 23 14.30 -2.71 9.20
CA LYS A 23 14.70 -3.50 10.38
C LYS A 23 14.55 -4.99 10.16
N GLN A 24 13.59 -5.40 9.35
CA GLN A 24 13.33 -6.81 9.05
C GLN A 24 14.03 -7.28 7.77
N ARG A 25 14.94 -6.46 7.25
CA ARG A 25 15.72 -6.78 6.06
C ARG A 25 14.87 -7.06 4.83
N ILE A 26 13.79 -6.30 4.68
CA ILE A 26 13.04 -6.33 3.44
C ILE A 26 13.87 -5.57 2.40
N PRO A 27 14.17 -6.18 1.24
CA PRO A 27 15.23 -5.67 0.35
C PRO A 27 14.95 -4.33 -0.29
N GLY A 28 13.70 -4.00 -0.50
CA GLY A 28 13.38 -2.72 -1.10
C GLY A 28 11.94 -2.66 -1.51
N ALA A 29 11.50 -1.44 -1.78
CA ALA A 29 10.14 -1.19 -2.21
C ALA A 29 10.15 0.01 -3.15
N THR A 30 9.20 0.02 -4.07
CA THR A 30 8.93 1.18 -4.92
C THR A 30 7.64 1.81 -4.45
N ILE A 31 7.65 3.11 -4.27
CA ILE A 31 6.49 3.84 -3.76
C ILE A 31 5.99 4.78 -4.85
N LEU A 32 4.71 4.70 -5.15
CA LEU A 32 4.05 5.57 -6.10
C LEU A 32 2.98 6.38 -5.40
N ASP A 33 2.90 7.64 -5.75
CA ASP A 33 1.73 8.45 -5.40
C ASP A 33 0.57 7.96 -6.25
N SER A 34 -0.55 7.71 -5.61
CA SER A 34 -1.70 7.15 -6.30
C SER A 34 -2.99 7.77 -5.78
N LYS A 35 -4.07 7.52 -6.52
CA LYS A 35 -5.34 8.16 -6.28
C LYS A 35 -6.44 7.12 -6.36
N GLY A 36 -7.29 7.09 -5.36
CA GLY A 36 -8.42 6.19 -5.35
C GLY A 36 -9.55 6.65 -6.26
N MET A 37 -10.43 5.73 -6.58
CA MET A 37 -11.57 5.99 -7.46
C MET A 37 -12.47 7.11 -6.92
N ALA A 38 -12.70 7.13 -5.62
CA ALA A 38 -13.57 8.13 -5.02
C ALA A 38 -13.02 9.54 -5.18
N LEU A 39 -11.71 9.71 -5.00
CA LEU A 39 -11.08 11.01 -5.20
C LEU A 39 -11.13 11.42 -6.67
N GLU A 40 -10.83 10.49 -7.57
CA GLU A 40 -10.87 10.75 -9.00
C GLU A 40 -12.27 11.17 -9.46
N LEU A 41 -13.31 10.46 -9.01
CA LEU A 41 -14.68 10.81 -9.33
C LEU A 41 -15.06 12.19 -8.82
N GLY A 42 -14.55 12.59 -7.67
CA GLY A 42 -14.78 13.91 -7.10
C GLY A 42 -14.18 15.05 -7.91
N GLU A 43 -13.20 14.76 -8.78
CA GLU A 43 -12.58 15.75 -9.65
C GLU A 43 -13.32 15.92 -10.99
N HIS A 44 -14.25 15.01 -11.32
CA HIS A 44 -15.04 15.09 -12.54
C HIS A 44 -16.33 15.88 -12.28
N ASP A 45 -16.65 16.81 -13.17
CA ASP A 45 -17.82 17.66 -13.01
C ASP A 45 -19.11 16.85 -12.87
N GLU A 46 -19.25 15.80 -13.65
CA GLU A 46 -20.46 14.97 -13.65
C GLU A 46 -20.63 14.17 -12.36
N MET A 47 -19.51 13.84 -11.72
CA MET A 47 -19.50 12.98 -10.54
C MET A 47 -19.08 13.73 -9.27
N ARG A 48 -18.92 15.04 -9.37
CA ARG A 48 -18.42 15.87 -8.26
C ARG A 48 -19.24 15.70 -6.99
N PHE A 49 -20.55 15.61 -7.13
CA PHE A 49 -21.43 15.48 -5.95
C PHE A 49 -21.12 14.18 -5.18
N LEU A 50 -21.01 13.05 -5.89
CA LEU A 50 -20.70 11.77 -5.25
C LEU A 50 -19.31 11.76 -4.63
N GLY A 51 -18.32 12.30 -5.36
CA GLY A 51 -16.96 12.40 -4.86
C GLY A 51 -16.85 13.29 -3.64
N SER A 52 -17.53 14.45 -3.67
CA SER A 52 -17.54 15.37 -2.54
C SER A 52 -18.18 14.75 -1.31
N LEU A 53 -19.27 14.02 -1.51
CA LEU A 53 -19.92 13.33 -0.40
C LEU A 53 -19.00 12.31 0.24
N ARG A 54 -18.27 11.53 -0.56
CA ARG A 54 -17.32 10.55 -0.02
C ARG A 54 -16.17 11.22 0.71
N LEU A 55 -15.65 12.34 0.19
CA LEU A 55 -14.59 13.09 0.84
C LEU A 55 -15.05 13.69 2.17
N LEU A 56 -16.32 14.09 2.26
CA LEU A 56 -16.88 14.57 3.52
C LEU A 56 -16.99 13.45 4.54
N MET A 57 -17.28 12.24 4.10
CA MET A 57 -17.34 11.08 4.98
C MET A 57 -15.96 10.59 5.40
N ASN A 58 -14.97 10.73 4.52
CA ASN A 58 -13.60 10.27 4.77
C ASN A 58 -12.59 11.35 4.35
N PRO A 59 -12.59 12.51 5.03
CA PRO A 59 -11.79 13.66 4.57
C PRO A 59 -10.27 13.45 4.66
N ALA A 60 -9.82 12.47 5.43
CA ALA A 60 -8.39 12.20 5.59
C ALA A 60 -7.79 11.45 4.39
N HIS A 61 -8.62 10.84 3.56
CA HIS A 61 -8.14 9.94 2.49
C HIS A 61 -8.29 10.57 1.12
N LYS A 62 -7.55 11.67 0.89
CA LYS A 62 -7.54 12.36 -0.39
C LYS A 62 -6.67 11.66 -1.42
N GLU A 63 -5.58 11.07 -0.96
CA GLU A 63 -4.62 10.35 -1.79
C GLU A 63 -4.17 9.11 -1.05
N ASN A 64 -3.61 8.16 -1.78
CA ASN A 64 -2.99 6.99 -1.17
C ASN A 64 -1.59 6.79 -1.72
N LYS A 65 -0.87 5.84 -1.17
CA LYS A 65 0.46 5.44 -1.63
C LYS A 65 0.38 3.99 -2.05
N THR A 66 0.87 3.70 -3.24
CA THR A 66 0.99 2.32 -3.70
C THR A 66 2.43 1.89 -3.55
N ILE A 67 2.64 0.84 -2.79
CA ILE A 67 3.95 0.29 -2.50
C ILE A 67 4.01 -1.08 -3.12
N PHE A 68 5.03 -1.35 -3.93
CA PHE A 68 5.21 -2.70 -4.43
C PHE A 68 6.64 -3.16 -4.25
N MET A 69 6.78 -4.46 -4.06
CA MET A 69 8.07 -5.09 -3.82
C MET A 69 8.06 -6.52 -4.36
N VAL A 70 9.22 -6.98 -4.73
CA VAL A 70 9.41 -8.39 -5.11
C VAL A 70 10.06 -9.09 -3.93
N VAL A 71 9.38 -10.09 -3.39
CA VAL A 71 9.85 -10.77 -2.18
C VAL A 71 9.80 -12.29 -2.37
N PRO A 72 10.68 -13.02 -1.66
CA PRO A 72 10.52 -14.47 -1.58
C PRO A 72 9.19 -14.84 -0.93
N ASP A 73 8.65 -15.99 -1.29
CA ASP A 73 7.36 -16.43 -0.77
C ASP A 73 7.33 -16.43 0.76
N GLU A 74 8.43 -16.85 1.40
CA GLU A 74 8.50 -16.93 2.86
C GLU A 74 8.53 -15.55 3.56
N LYS A 75 8.76 -14.47 2.82
CA LYS A 75 8.73 -13.11 3.39
C LYS A 75 7.35 -12.48 3.39
N VAL A 76 6.41 -13.05 2.66
CA VAL A 76 5.05 -12.48 2.58
C VAL A 76 4.42 -12.36 3.96
N ALA A 77 4.51 -13.41 4.77
CA ALA A 77 3.95 -13.38 6.13
C ALA A 77 4.59 -12.30 6.99
N THR A 78 5.90 -12.11 6.87
CA THR A 78 6.62 -11.07 7.61
C THR A 78 6.14 -9.68 7.22
N VAL A 79 6.04 -9.41 5.92
CA VAL A 79 5.56 -8.11 5.44
C VAL A 79 4.14 -7.86 5.89
N SER A 80 3.26 -8.86 5.76
CA SER A 80 1.88 -8.75 6.19
C SER A 80 1.78 -8.42 7.69
N ALA A 81 2.56 -9.10 8.51
CA ALA A 81 2.56 -8.84 9.96
C ALA A 81 3.00 -7.42 10.27
N ILE A 82 4.03 -6.92 9.60
CA ILE A 82 4.50 -5.55 9.78
C ILE A 82 3.41 -4.55 9.40
N VAL A 83 2.79 -4.74 8.24
CA VAL A 83 1.75 -3.82 7.76
C VAL A 83 0.58 -3.76 8.74
N ASN A 84 0.12 -4.92 9.22
CA ASN A 84 -0.98 -4.97 10.17
C ASN A 84 -0.62 -4.34 11.50
N GLU A 85 0.61 -4.54 11.97
CA GLU A 85 1.05 -3.94 13.24
C GLU A 85 1.15 -2.42 13.12
N VAL A 86 1.80 -1.93 12.06
CA VAL A 86 2.06 -0.48 11.91
C VAL A 86 0.77 0.29 11.65
N THR A 87 -0.16 -0.27 10.88
CA THR A 87 -1.40 0.41 10.52
C THR A 87 -2.52 0.23 11.53
N GLY A 88 -2.38 -0.70 12.44
CA GLY A 88 -3.44 -1.04 13.37
C GLY A 88 -4.38 -2.12 12.86
N GLY A 89 -4.13 -2.65 11.67
CA GLY A 89 -4.89 -3.75 11.09
C GLY A 89 -5.58 -3.40 9.79
N LEU A 90 -5.33 -4.19 8.77
CA LEU A 90 -5.94 -4.00 7.46
C LEU A 90 -7.44 -4.32 7.44
N ASP A 91 -7.94 -4.96 8.49
CA ASP A 91 -9.37 -5.23 8.66
C ASP A 91 -10.17 -3.99 9.08
N HIS A 92 -9.51 -2.90 9.42
CA HIS A 92 -10.17 -1.64 9.74
C HIS A 92 -10.43 -0.84 8.46
N PRO A 93 -11.55 -0.08 8.40
CA PRO A 93 -11.85 0.70 7.20
C PRO A 93 -10.80 1.79 6.96
N ASP A 94 -10.64 2.16 5.70
CA ASP A 94 -9.78 3.26 5.25
C ASP A 94 -8.30 3.09 5.61
N THR A 95 -7.86 1.85 5.79
CA THR A 95 -6.47 1.54 6.13
C THR A 95 -5.64 1.23 4.90
N GLY A 96 -6.12 0.30 4.08
CA GLY A 96 -5.42 -0.11 2.87
C GLY A 96 -5.73 -1.56 2.53
N ILE A 97 -5.11 -2.02 1.44
CA ILE A 97 -5.18 -3.42 1.03
C ILE A 97 -3.78 -3.93 0.75
N LEU A 98 -3.60 -5.21 0.93
CA LEU A 98 -2.36 -5.91 0.60
C LEU A 98 -2.73 -7.15 -0.18
N PHE A 99 -2.05 -7.37 -1.29
CA PHE A 99 -2.25 -8.58 -2.08
C PHE A 99 -0.96 -8.99 -2.76
N THR A 100 -0.90 -10.22 -3.20
CA THR A 100 0.28 -10.77 -3.87
C THR A 100 -0.09 -11.38 -5.20
N VAL A 101 0.89 -11.37 -6.11
CA VAL A 101 0.78 -11.99 -7.44
C VAL A 101 2.01 -12.86 -7.64
N PRO A 102 1.87 -14.10 -8.13
CA PRO A 102 3.05 -14.92 -8.44
C PRO A 102 3.89 -14.29 -9.54
N ILE A 103 5.21 -14.42 -9.40
CA ILE A 103 6.15 -13.96 -10.42
C ILE A 103 6.82 -15.17 -11.04
N ASP A 104 6.69 -15.32 -12.35
CA ASP A 104 7.31 -16.42 -13.08
C ASP A 104 8.80 -16.20 -13.29
N HIS A 105 9.21 -14.95 -13.50
CA HIS A 105 10.59 -14.63 -13.85
C HIS A 105 10.96 -13.25 -13.35
N VAL A 106 12.13 -13.09 -12.77
CA VAL A 106 12.66 -11.82 -12.31
C VAL A 106 14.16 -11.76 -12.56
N GLU A 107 14.63 -10.61 -12.99
CA GLU A 107 16.06 -10.32 -13.18
C GLU A 107 16.38 -9.00 -12.50
N GLY A 108 17.63 -8.81 -12.15
CA GLY A 108 18.06 -7.55 -11.55
C GLY A 108 17.92 -7.48 -10.05
N MET A 109 17.51 -8.57 -9.43
CA MET A 109 17.50 -8.65 -7.97
C MET A 109 18.81 -9.25 -7.48
N LYS A 110 19.40 -8.58 -6.49
CA LYS A 110 20.54 -9.15 -5.78
C LYS A 110 20.05 -9.64 -4.43
N ALA A 111 20.37 -10.88 -4.12
CA ALA A 111 20.06 -11.46 -2.81
C ALA A 111 21.04 -10.89 -1.79
N GLN A 112 20.73 -9.72 -1.26
CA GLN A 112 21.61 -9.02 -0.32
C GLN A 112 21.21 -9.24 1.13
N LEU A 113 20.27 -10.07 1.34
CA LEU A 113 19.71 -10.27 2.69
C LEU A 113 20.28 -11.50 3.36
#